data_83a622923e42f0e5a04c623d7ddcb629
#
_entry.id   83a622923e42f0e5a04c623d7ddcb629
#
_cell.length_a   1.000
_cell.length_b   1.000
_cell.length_c   1.000
_cell.angle_alpha   90.00
_cell.angle_beta   90.00
_cell.angle_gamma   90.00
#
_symmetry.space_group_name_H-M   'P 1'
#
loop_
_entity.id
_entity.type
_entity.pdbx_description
1 polymer ?
#
loop_
_entity_poly.entity_id
_entity_poly.type
_entity_poly.pdbx_seq_one_letter_code
_entity_poly.pdbx_strand_id
1 'polypeptide(L)'
;VRYLSLGGLLAWFAFYHRFKLEELLARISKQKTRVIYASCVSIMLLEIPISIIFPGYKKLFHVIPMLFFAFVIAEQNFGKNSFFKISSIPLLSWLGKISYSIYLLHMVAINIIFFLFTNSSDFVVAKAIAAVLLTVLIAHLSYKYIESPFLKLKNKFNV
;
A
#
# COMPACT_ATOMS: atom_id res chain seq x y z
N VAL A 1 5.09 -13.87 -2.23
CA VAL A 1 4.22 -14.61 -3.18
C VAL A 1 2.75 -14.60 -2.70
N ARG A 2 2.44 -14.94 -1.43
CA ARG A 2 1.06 -15.10 -0.92
C ARG A 2 0.20 -13.83 -1.05
N TYR A 3 0.74 -12.65 -0.76
CA TYR A 3 0.02 -11.38 -0.88
C TYR A 3 -0.32 -11.02 -2.33
N LEU A 4 0.59 -11.33 -3.25
CA LEU A 4 0.42 -11.08 -4.67
C LEU A 4 -0.69 -11.95 -5.27
N SER A 5 -0.76 -13.23 -4.87
CA SER A 5 -1.79 -14.16 -5.35
C SER A 5 -3.20 -13.76 -4.89
N LEU A 6 -3.34 -13.27 -3.66
CA LEU A 6 -4.65 -12.77 -3.18
C LEU A 6 -5.06 -11.51 -3.93
N GLY A 7 -4.12 -10.59 -4.19
CA GLY A 7 -4.37 -9.40 -5.02
C GLY A 7 -4.83 -9.77 -6.44
N GLY A 8 -4.19 -10.77 -7.03
CA GLY A 8 -4.60 -11.31 -8.34
C GLY A 8 -5.99 -11.93 -8.34
N LEU A 9 -6.32 -12.72 -7.32
CA LEU A 9 -7.68 -13.27 -7.14
C LEU A 9 -8.73 -12.18 -6.96
N LEU A 10 -8.44 -11.16 -6.16
CA LEU A 10 -9.34 -10.02 -5.97
C LEU A 10 -9.55 -9.26 -7.30
N ALA A 11 -8.49 -9.03 -8.05
CA ALA A 11 -8.56 -8.38 -9.36
C ALA A 11 -9.37 -9.20 -10.37
N TRP A 12 -9.17 -10.52 -10.41
CA TRP A 12 -9.95 -11.43 -11.23
C TRP A 12 -11.44 -11.40 -10.84
N PHE A 13 -11.75 -11.50 -9.55
CA PHE A 13 -13.13 -11.43 -9.06
C PHE A 13 -13.78 -10.07 -9.37
N ALA A 14 -13.04 -8.98 -9.22
CA ALA A 14 -13.50 -7.63 -9.54
C ALA A 14 -13.76 -7.45 -11.04
N PHE A 15 -12.99 -8.11 -11.91
CA PHE A 15 -13.18 -8.05 -13.35
C PHE A 15 -14.43 -8.81 -13.79
N TYR A 16 -14.60 -10.06 -13.33
CA TYR A 16 -15.72 -10.91 -13.79
C TYR A 16 -17.03 -10.72 -13.00
N HIS A 17 -16.97 -10.28 -11.75
CA HIS A 17 -18.12 -10.21 -10.84
C HIS A 17 -18.26 -8.85 -10.15
N ARG A 18 -17.94 -7.78 -10.86
CA ARG A 18 -17.96 -6.40 -10.35
C ARG A 18 -19.28 -6.05 -9.64
N PHE A 19 -20.42 -6.35 -10.25
CA PHE A 19 -21.75 -6.05 -9.68
C PHE A 19 -22.00 -6.76 -8.36
N LYS A 20 -21.59 -8.04 -8.25
CA LYS A 20 -21.72 -8.79 -6.99
C LYS A 20 -20.84 -8.19 -5.89
N LEU A 21 -19.64 -7.77 -6.25
CA LEU A 21 -18.71 -7.12 -5.29
C LEU A 21 -19.28 -5.78 -4.80
N GLU A 22 -19.78 -4.95 -5.69
CA GLU A 22 -20.42 -3.68 -5.35
C GLU A 22 -21.66 -3.90 -4.45
N GLU A 23 -22.49 -4.89 -4.75
CA GLU A 23 -23.65 -5.24 -3.93
C GLU A 23 -23.26 -5.72 -2.52
N LEU A 24 -22.30 -6.64 -2.42
CA LEU A 24 -21.78 -7.12 -1.13
C LEU A 24 -21.25 -5.98 -0.27
N LEU A 25 -20.46 -5.06 -0.87
CA LEU A 25 -19.90 -3.92 -0.16
C LEU A 25 -20.97 -2.86 0.18
N ALA A 26 -21.99 -2.71 -0.65
CA ALA A 26 -23.11 -1.79 -0.38
C ALA A 26 -23.94 -2.21 0.84
N ARG A 27 -23.99 -3.50 1.16
CA ARG A 27 -24.67 -4.04 2.37
C ARG A 27 -23.92 -3.69 3.67
N ILE A 28 -22.64 -3.30 3.57
CA ILE A 28 -21.83 -2.92 4.73
C ILE A 28 -22.10 -1.44 5.04
N SER A 29 -22.65 -1.16 6.23
CA SER A 29 -22.88 0.22 6.68
C SER A 29 -21.56 0.91 7.04
N LYS A 30 -21.53 2.25 7.02
CA LYS A 30 -20.37 3.06 7.42
C LYS A 30 -19.86 2.72 8.84
N GLN A 31 -20.76 2.38 9.77
CA GLN A 31 -20.38 1.99 11.12
C GLN A 31 -19.65 0.64 11.12
N LYS A 32 -20.17 -0.36 10.39
CA LYS A 32 -19.53 -1.67 10.26
C LYS A 32 -18.14 -1.56 9.63
N THR A 33 -18.01 -0.72 8.61
CA THR A 33 -16.70 -0.46 7.99
C THR A 33 -15.71 0.12 9.00
N ARG A 34 -16.10 1.12 9.81
CA ARG A 34 -15.25 1.67 10.88
C ARG A 34 -14.82 0.61 11.89
N VAL A 35 -15.76 -0.24 12.32
CA VAL A 35 -15.46 -1.32 13.28
C VAL A 35 -14.47 -2.30 12.67
N ILE A 36 -14.64 -2.69 11.40
CA ILE A 36 -13.68 -3.58 10.70
C ILE A 36 -12.29 -2.94 10.65
N TYR A 37 -12.18 -1.67 10.26
CA TYR A 37 -10.88 -0.97 10.23
C TYR A 37 -10.26 -0.91 11.63
N ALA A 38 -11.01 -0.49 12.64
CA ALA A 38 -10.51 -0.38 14.01
C ALA A 38 -10.08 -1.74 14.57
N SER A 39 -10.90 -2.78 14.42
CA SER A 39 -10.57 -4.13 14.92
C SER A 39 -9.34 -4.71 14.23
N CYS A 40 -9.23 -4.59 12.89
CA CYS A 40 -8.07 -5.10 12.17
C CYS A 40 -6.78 -4.35 12.54
N VAL A 41 -6.83 -3.01 12.66
CA VAL A 41 -5.68 -2.22 13.12
C VAL A 41 -5.29 -2.61 14.54
N SER A 42 -6.26 -2.77 15.44
CA SER A 42 -5.99 -3.21 16.82
C SER A 42 -5.34 -4.60 16.86
N ILE A 43 -5.80 -5.54 16.05
CA ILE A 43 -5.21 -6.88 15.95
C ILE A 43 -3.77 -6.79 15.43
N MET A 44 -3.52 -5.96 14.41
CA MET A 44 -2.17 -5.76 13.88
C MET A 44 -1.21 -5.15 14.92
N LEU A 45 -1.69 -4.20 15.73
CA LEU A 45 -0.88 -3.62 16.82
C LEU A 45 -0.59 -4.64 17.93
N LEU A 46 -1.54 -5.54 18.21
CA LEU A 46 -1.39 -6.62 19.19
C LEU A 46 -0.53 -7.77 18.68
N GLU A 47 -0.28 -7.87 17.37
CA GLU A 47 0.55 -8.93 16.78
C GLU A 47 1.95 -8.96 17.39
N ILE A 48 2.58 -7.79 17.59
CA ILE A 48 3.94 -7.69 18.10
C ILE A 48 4.05 -8.33 19.50
N PRO A 49 3.28 -7.90 20.52
CA PRO A 49 3.37 -8.50 21.85
C PRO A 49 2.93 -9.97 21.87
N ILE A 50 1.91 -10.36 21.12
CA ILE A 50 1.42 -11.74 21.08
C ILE A 50 2.43 -12.68 20.42
N SER A 51 3.12 -12.23 19.37
CA SER A 51 4.12 -13.05 18.66
C SER A 51 5.36 -13.34 19.53
N ILE A 52 5.63 -12.48 20.51
CA ILE A 52 6.72 -12.69 21.51
C ILE A 52 6.30 -13.78 22.50
N ILE A 53 5.04 -13.75 22.97
CA ILE A 53 4.52 -14.69 23.98
C ILE A 53 4.23 -16.06 23.36
N PHE A 54 3.69 -16.09 22.15
CA PHE A 54 3.24 -17.31 21.46
C PHE A 54 3.83 -17.45 20.05
N PRO A 55 5.08 -17.94 19.92
CA PRO A 55 5.76 -18.04 18.61
C PRO A 55 5.03 -18.92 17.56
N GLY A 56 4.25 -19.91 18.01
CA GLY A 56 3.53 -20.84 17.15
C GLY A 56 2.42 -20.19 16.29
N TYR A 57 1.88 -19.06 16.72
CA TYR A 57 0.78 -18.37 16.03
C TYR A 57 1.22 -17.42 14.92
N LYS A 58 2.52 -17.23 14.69
CA LYS A 58 3.05 -16.32 13.65
C LYS A 58 2.43 -16.53 12.26
N LYS A 59 2.16 -17.77 11.86
CA LYS A 59 1.57 -18.07 10.55
C LYS A 59 0.14 -17.54 10.42
N LEU A 60 -0.65 -17.58 11.50
CA LEU A 60 -2.04 -17.12 11.51
C LEU A 60 -2.10 -15.58 11.43
N PHE A 61 -1.22 -14.90 12.15
CA PHE A 61 -1.16 -13.44 12.15
C PHE A 61 -0.84 -12.84 10.78
N HIS A 62 -0.08 -13.54 9.92
CA HIS A 62 0.17 -13.07 8.55
C HIS A 62 -1.07 -13.12 7.63
N VAL A 63 -2.07 -13.96 7.93
CA VAL A 63 -3.29 -14.05 7.12
C VAL A 63 -4.22 -12.87 7.38
N ILE A 64 -4.28 -12.37 8.62
CA ILE A 64 -5.16 -11.28 9.01
C ILE A 64 -4.83 -9.97 8.26
N PRO A 65 -3.57 -9.46 8.25
CA PRO A 65 -3.22 -8.30 7.44
C PRO A 65 -3.51 -8.51 5.95
N MET A 66 -3.27 -9.70 5.43
CA MET A 66 -3.52 -10.03 4.03
C MET A 66 -4.99 -9.85 3.65
N LEU A 67 -5.91 -10.40 4.45
CA LEU A 67 -7.35 -10.25 4.24
C LEU A 67 -7.81 -8.82 4.47
N PHE A 68 -7.26 -8.14 5.46
CA PHE A 68 -7.56 -6.74 5.73
C PHE A 68 -7.18 -5.84 4.56
N PHE A 69 -5.96 -5.95 4.02
CA PHE A 69 -5.55 -5.16 2.85
C PHE A 69 -6.39 -5.48 1.62
N ALA A 70 -6.76 -6.75 1.40
CA ALA A 70 -7.69 -7.12 0.32
C ALA A 70 -9.05 -6.45 0.50
N PHE A 71 -9.60 -6.44 1.72
CA PHE A 71 -10.83 -5.75 2.05
C PHE A 71 -10.72 -4.24 1.83
N VAL A 72 -9.63 -3.60 2.30
CA VAL A 72 -9.39 -2.16 2.10
C VAL A 72 -9.35 -1.81 0.62
N ILE A 73 -8.62 -2.59 -0.19
CA ILE A 73 -8.56 -2.36 -1.65
C ILE A 73 -9.95 -2.49 -2.28
N ALA A 74 -10.72 -3.53 -1.93
CA ALA A 74 -12.05 -3.73 -2.45
C ALA A 74 -13.00 -2.59 -2.04
N GLU A 75 -13.00 -2.22 -0.75
CA GLU A 75 -13.86 -1.19 -0.18
C GLU A 75 -13.55 0.18 -0.76
N GLN A 76 -12.28 0.54 -0.90
CA GLN A 76 -11.86 1.84 -1.44
C GLN A 76 -12.21 2.00 -2.93
N ASN A 77 -12.16 0.91 -3.72
CA ASN A 77 -12.46 0.96 -5.14
C ASN A 77 -13.95 0.79 -5.46
N PHE A 78 -14.68 -0.08 -4.74
CA PHE A 78 -16.05 -0.47 -5.07
C PHE A 78 -17.09 -0.09 -4.02
N GLY A 79 -16.66 0.27 -2.79
CA GLY A 79 -17.57 0.63 -1.70
C GLY A 79 -18.25 1.98 -1.95
N LYS A 80 -19.60 2.01 -2.02
CA LYS A 80 -20.40 3.25 -2.12
C LYS A 80 -20.57 3.94 -0.76
N ASN A 81 -20.62 3.18 0.32
CA ASN A 81 -20.86 3.64 1.69
C ASN A 81 -19.57 3.83 2.50
N SER A 82 -18.47 4.15 1.85
CA SER A 82 -17.19 4.43 2.50
C SER A 82 -17.32 5.62 3.47
N PHE A 83 -16.83 5.47 4.70
CA PHE A 83 -16.75 6.61 5.61
C PHE A 83 -15.57 7.52 5.27
N PHE A 84 -14.60 7.02 4.52
CA PHE A 84 -13.37 7.68 4.16
C PHE A 84 -12.86 7.14 2.82
N LYS A 85 -12.48 8.02 1.91
CA LYS A 85 -11.84 7.65 0.65
C LYS A 85 -10.40 8.12 0.65
N ILE A 86 -9.46 7.19 0.48
CA ILE A 86 -8.02 7.48 0.40
C ILE A 86 -7.73 8.45 -0.74
N SER A 87 -8.47 8.33 -1.85
CA SER A 87 -8.34 9.21 -3.01
C SER A 87 -8.71 10.67 -2.74
N SER A 88 -9.46 10.96 -1.67
CA SER A 88 -9.79 12.34 -1.29
C SER A 88 -8.64 13.08 -0.62
N ILE A 89 -7.59 12.37 -0.19
CA ILE A 89 -6.40 12.97 0.38
C ILE A 89 -5.36 13.22 -0.72
N PRO A 90 -5.07 14.51 -1.06
CA PRO A 90 -4.18 14.83 -2.18
C PRO A 90 -2.79 14.22 -2.05
N LEU A 91 -2.25 14.20 -0.81
CA LEU A 91 -0.94 13.62 -0.52
C LEU A 91 -0.89 12.12 -0.81
N LEU A 92 -1.90 11.35 -0.34
CA LEU A 92 -1.96 9.91 -0.57
C LEU A 92 -2.21 9.58 -2.04
N SER A 93 -3.05 10.37 -2.71
CA SER A 93 -3.27 10.24 -4.14
C SER A 93 -2.01 10.53 -4.95
N TRP A 94 -1.21 11.53 -4.54
CA TRP A 94 0.08 11.83 -5.14
C TRP A 94 1.10 10.71 -4.90
N LEU A 95 1.23 10.22 -3.66
CA LEU A 95 2.09 9.07 -3.34
C LEU A 95 1.68 7.83 -4.15
N GLY A 96 0.39 7.60 -4.32
CA GLY A 96 -0.12 6.52 -5.17
C GLY A 96 0.36 6.62 -6.62
N LYS A 97 0.41 7.82 -7.18
CA LYS A 97 0.89 8.04 -8.56
C LYS A 97 2.38 7.72 -8.74
N ILE A 98 3.20 8.02 -7.74
CA ILE A 98 4.65 7.78 -7.78
C ILE A 98 5.06 6.46 -7.13
N SER A 99 4.10 5.64 -6.66
CA SER A 99 4.35 4.40 -5.89
C SER A 99 5.20 3.39 -6.66
N TYR A 100 4.99 3.28 -7.97
CA TYR A 100 5.79 2.42 -8.83
C TYR A 100 7.26 2.85 -8.88
N SER A 101 7.50 4.14 -9.08
CA SER A 101 8.86 4.71 -9.07
C SER A 101 9.51 4.57 -7.67
N ILE A 102 8.73 4.73 -6.58
CA ILE A 102 9.22 4.48 -5.21
C ILE A 102 9.68 3.02 -5.09
N TYR A 103 8.86 2.07 -5.53
CA TYR A 103 9.18 0.64 -5.47
C TYR A 103 10.45 0.30 -6.25
N LEU A 104 10.66 0.87 -7.43
CA LEU A 104 11.85 0.62 -8.24
C LEU A 104 13.12 1.27 -7.66
N LEU A 105 13.00 2.47 -7.12
CA LEU A 105 14.16 3.31 -6.81
C LEU A 105 14.59 3.29 -5.34
N HIS A 106 13.76 2.71 -4.43
CA HIS A 106 14.09 2.69 -3.00
C HIS A 106 15.42 1.99 -2.70
N MET A 107 15.73 0.88 -3.39
CA MET A 107 17.00 0.17 -3.17
C MET A 107 18.20 1.01 -3.60
N VAL A 108 18.07 1.79 -4.67
CA VAL A 108 19.12 2.71 -5.13
C VAL A 108 19.37 3.80 -4.10
N ALA A 109 18.30 4.42 -3.60
CA ALA A 109 18.38 5.47 -2.57
C ALA A 109 18.99 4.94 -1.26
N ILE A 110 18.60 3.76 -0.82
CA ILE A 110 19.18 3.11 0.37
C ILE A 110 20.68 2.91 0.18
N ASN A 111 21.10 2.31 -0.94
CA ASN A 111 22.52 2.07 -1.21
C ASN A 111 23.33 3.36 -1.25
N ILE A 112 22.81 4.44 -1.86
CA ILE A 112 23.47 5.73 -1.88
C ILE A 112 23.69 6.26 -0.45
N ILE A 113 22.66 6.27 0.39
CA ILE A 113 22.75 6.76 1.76
C ILE A 113 23.74 5.93 2.59
N PHE A 114 23.66 4.59 2.48
CA PHE A 114 24.59 3.73 3.20
C PHE A 114 26.03 3.90 2.73
N PHE A 115 26.26 4.09 1.45
CA PHE A 115 27.59 4.37 0.91
C PHE A 115 28.16 5.70 1.40
N LEU A 116 27.35 6.76 1.40
CA LEU A 116 27.79 8.10 1.83
C LEU A 116 28.08 8.18 3.35
N PHE A 117 27.39 7.38 4.15
CA PHE A 117 27.47 7.40 5.62
C PHE A 117 28.05 6.12 6.21
N THR A 118 29.00 5.48 5.53
CA THR A 118 29.57 4.18 5.93
C THR A 118 30.18 4.20 7.33
N ASN A 119 30.79 5.32 7.77
CA ASN A 119 31.58 5.41 9.00
C ASN A 119 30.81 5.84 10.25
N SER A 120 29.50 6.06 10.18
CA SER A 120 28.71 6.53 11.32
C SER A 120 27.68 5.47 11.73
N SER A 121 28.03 4.61 12.70
CA SER A 121 27.13 3.61 13.29
C SER A 121 25.98 4.24 14.10
N ASP A 122 26.16 5.47 14.59
CA ASP A 122 25.32 6.05 15.64
C ASP A 122 24.03 6.71 15.14
N PHE A 123 23.86 6.87 13.83
CA PHE A 123 22.71 7.61 13.24
C PHE A 123 21.81 6.76 12.34
N VAL A 124 21.47 5.53 12.77
CA VAL A 124 20.63 4.61 11.97
C VAL A 124 19.27 5.24 11.59
N VAL A 125 18.62 5.90 12.54
CA VAL A 125 17.31 6.56 12.31
C VAL A 125 17.44 7.71 11.32
N ALA A 126 18.48 8.55 11.44
CA ALA A 126 18.72 9.65 10.53
C ALA A 126 19.01 9.16 9.10
N LYS A 127 19.80 8.08 8.95
CA LYS A 127 20.03 7.42 7.66
C LYS A 127 18.73 6.87 7.05
N ALA A 128 17.88 6.24 7.85
CA ALA A 128 16.59 5.73 7.39
C ALA A 128 15.68 6.87 6.90
N ILE A 129 15.59 7.97 7.65
CA ILE A 129 14.83 9.15 7.24
C ILE A 129 15.42 9.74 5.94
N ALA A 130 16.72 9.90 5.85
CA ALA A 130 17.40 10.42 4.65
C ALA A 130 17.15 9.51 3.43
N ALA A 131 17.19 8.19 3.60
CA ALA A 131 16.90 7.23 2.54
C ALA A 131 15.45 7.33 2.06
N VAL A 132 14.48 7.49 2.97
CA VAL A 132 13.07 7.71 2.60
C VAL A 132 12.88 9.00 1.83
N LEU A 133 13.44 10.11 2.31
CA LEU A 133 13.36 11.42 1.64
C LEU A 133 14.01 11.39 0.26
N LEU A 134 15.18 10.77 0.14
CA LEU A 134 15.87 10.60 -1.13
C LEU A 134 15.06 9.73 -2.09
N THR A 135 14.47 8.64 -1.60
CA THR A 135 13.61 7.76 -2.40
C THR A 135 12.43 8.54 -2.99
N VAL A 136 11.71 9.31 -2.17
CA VAL A 136 10.56 10.10 -2.60
C VAL A 136 10.98 11.17 -3.61
N LEU A 137 12.13 11.83 -3.39
CA LEU A 137 12.66 12.84 -4.30
C LEU A 137 12.98 12.24 -5.68
N ILE A 138 13.77 11.15 -5.71
CA ILE A 138 14.17 10.50 -6.96
C ILE A 138 12.94 9.92 -7.67
N ALA A 139 12.01 9.32 -6.93
CA ALA A 139 10.77 8.78 -7.49
C ALA A 139 9.89 9.87 -8.10
N HIS A 140 9.79 11.04 -7.46
CA HIS A 140 9.05 12.18 -8.01
C HIS A 140 9.68 12.69 -9.31
N LEU A 141 11.01 12.84 -9.34
CA LEU A 141 11.74 13.25 -10.54
C LEU A 141 11.57 12.22 -11.68
N SER A 142 11.73 10.94 -11.37
CA SER A 142 11.51 9.84 -12.33
C SER A 142 10.08 9.86 -12.89
N TYR A 143 9.06 10.01 -12.03
CA TYR A 143 7.68 10.12 -12.47
C TYR A 143 7.47 11.30 -13.41
N LYS A 144 7.97 12.48 -13.03
CA LYS A 144 7.78 13.73 -13.80
C LYS A 144 8.46 13.71 -15.17
N TYR A 145 9.71 13.22 -15.24
CA TYR A 145 10.53 13.32 -16.43
C TYR A 145 10.52 12.06 -17.31
N ILE A 146 10.25 10.89 -16.72
CA ILE A 146 10.25 9.63 -17.45
C ILE A 146 8.83 9.11 -17.60
N GLU A 147 8.14 8.78 -16.50
CA GLU A 147 6.89 8.05 -16.54
C GLU A 147 5.73 8.88 -17.10
N SER A 148 5.57 10.13 -16.65
CA SER A 148 4.47 11.01 -17.08
C SER A 148 4.45 11.30 -18.58
N PRO A 149 5.59 11.56 -19.27
CA PRO A 149 5.61 11.69 -20.73
C PRO A 149 5.17 10.42 -21.46
N PHE A 150 5.62 9.24 -21.01
CA PHE A 150 5.21 7.97 -21.61
C PHE A 150 3.73 7.66 -21.41
N LEU A 151 3.17 7.97 -20.24
CA LEU A 151 1.73 7.83 -19.98
C LEU A 151 0.89 8.75 -20.87
N LYS A 152 1.33 9.99 -21.11
CA LYS A 152 0.68 10.91 -22.05
C LYS A 152 0.74 10.40 -23.49
N LEU A 153 1.88 9.83 -23.90
CA LEU A 153 2.05 9.25 -25.21
C LEU A 153 1.11 8.07 -25.43
N LYS A 154 1.02 7.16 -24.44
CA LYS A 154 0.09 6.02 -24.46
C LYS A 154 -1.36 6.46 -24.70
N ASN A 155 -1.81 7.51 -24.03
CA ASN A 155 -3.19 8.01 -24.18
C ASN A 155 -3.46 8.58 -25.57
N LYS A 156 -2.43 8.99 -26.32
CA LYS A 156 -2.55 9.45 -27.69
C LYS A 156 -2.76 8.32 -28.70
N PHE A 157 -2.33 7.10 -28.36
CA PHE A 157 -2.47 5.91 -29.22
C PHE A 157 -3.66 5.03 -28.85
N ASN A 158 -4.31 5.24 -27.72
CA ASN A 158 -5.58 4.61 -27.38
C ASN A 158 -6.73 5.45 -27.99
N VAL A 159 -6.99 5.22 -29.28
CA VAL A 159 -8.23 5.62 -29.98
C VAL A 159 -9.24 4.51 -29.85
#